data_ee12a1de9d382311ddf8ff9e50f7d5c6
#
_entry.id   ee12a1de9d382311ddf8ff9e50f7d5c6
#
_cell.length_a   1.000
_cell.length_b   1.000
_cell.length_c   1.000
_cell.angle_alpha   90.00
_cell.angle_beta   90.00
_cell.angle_gamma   90.00
#
_symmetry.space_group_name_H-M   'P 1'
#
loop_
_entity.id
_entity.type
_entity.pdbx_description
1 polymer ?
#
loop_
_entity_poly.entity_id
_entity_poly.type
_entity_poly.pdbx_seq_one_letter_code
_entity_poly.pdbx_strand_id
1 'polypeptide(L)'
;MLNNYSEKISCVAGFILVVFLALSTTVQAQEKNAGNTKPLMRTAVISFQPLTSGDGQGNTVICPICGIGYSSGKILKGSENIVEGIFIDKLHELKGMELIPSDKVQDVYKIIASESMKEPLVNVFKKVGKELGADVVAVGYVYRYIEREGYKYSVEHPASVFFEIHLINTIDGRIIWKGFFDRTQKSLMEDVFQISSFFKGGGTWMTARQLTEQGMNKIFETFPGVEH
;
A
#
# COMPACT_ATOMS: atom_id res chain seq x y z
N MET A 1 64.34 60.43 -14.90
CA MET A 1 63.10 59.91 -15.53
C MET A 1 62.80 58.43 -15.27
N LEU A 2 63.43 57.76 -14.34
CA LEU A 2 63.29 56.32 -14.10
C LEU A 2 62.46 55.97 -12.82
N ASN A 3 62.18 56.99 -11.99
CA ASN A 3 61.50 56.74 -10.69
C ASN A 3 59.95 56.64 -10.75
N ASN A 4 59.33 57.15 -11.82
CA ASN A 4 57.87 57.16 -11.94
C ASN A 4 57.29 55.87 -12.58
N TYR A 5 58.15 54.99 -13.10
CA TYR A 5 57.68 53.74 -13.74
C TYR A 5 57.54 52.59 -12.72
N SER A 6 58.36 52.62 -11.68
CA SER A 6 58.33 51.61 -10.59
C SER A 6 57.09 51.68 -9.72
N GLU A 7 56.61 52.90 -9.42
CA GLU A 7 55.41 53.10 -8.56
C GLU A 7 54.12 52.67 -9.30
N LYS A 8 54.02 52.89 -10.63
CA LYS A 8 52.88 52.51 -11.43
C LYS A 8 52.75 51.02 -11.61
N ILE A 9 53.85 50.28 -11.69
CA ILE A 9 53.87 48.81 -11.77
C ILE A 9 53.47 48.17 -10.44
N SER A 10 53.92 48.78 -9.33
CA SER A 10 53.52 48.28 -7.98
C SER A 10 52.01 48.43 -7.68
N CYS A 11 51.41 49.54 -8.11
CA CYS A 11 49.97 49.79 -7.96
C CYS A 11 49.11 48.84 -8.81
N VAL A 12 49.50 48.54 -10.03
CA VAL A 12 48.78 47.62 -10.92
C VAL A 12 48.88 46.18 -10.45
N ALA A 13 50.06 45.75 -9.97
CA ALA A 13 50.25 44.41 -9.40
C ALA A 13 49.43 44.18 -8.13
N GLY A 14 49.31 45.19 -7.26
CA GLY A 14 48.49 45.16 -6.04
C GLY A 14 46.99 45.07 -6.35
N PHE A 15 46.53 45.73 -7.40
CA PHE A 15 45.12 45.72 -7.80
C PHE A 15 44.72 44.38 -8.43
N ILE A 16 45.59 43.75 -9.21
CA ILE A 16 45.37 42.41 -9.78
C ILE A 16 45.33 41.33 -8.69
N LEU A 17 46.18 41.42 -7.67
CA LEU A 17 46.22 40.47 -6.57
C LEU A 17 44.96 40.53 -5.68
N VAL A 18 44.40 41.73 -5.44
CA VAL A 18 43.16 41.92 -4.68
C VAL A 18 41.94 41.43 -5.47
N VAL A 19 41.93 41.59 -6.80
CA VAL A 19 40.82 41.07 -7.66
C VAL A 19 40.86 39.55 -7.73
N PHE A 20 42.02 38.90 -7.72
CA PHE A 20 42.11 37.42 -7.68
C PHE A 20 41.71 36.82 -6.32
N LEU A 21 41.96 37.53 -5.20
CA LEU A 21 41.46 37.08 -3.88
C LEU A 21 39.95 37.25 -3.70
N ALA A 22 39.30 38.20 -4.41
CA ALA A 22 37.88 38.41 -4.32
C ALA A 22 37.03 37.41 -5.16
N LEU A 23 37.67 36.69 -6.13
CA LEU A 23 37.00 35.72 -7.00
C LEU A 23 37.02 34.29 -6.41
N SER A 24 37.70 34.05 -5.30
CA SER A 24 37.80 32.72 -4.67
C SER A 24 36.79 32.45 -3.56
N THR A 25 35.81 33.35 -3.30
CA THR A 25 34.83 33.19 -2.20
C THR A 25 33.40 32.89 -2.63
N THR A 26 33.17 32.53 -3.91
CA THR A 26 31.77 32.27 -4.37
C THR A 26 31.49 30.81 -4.81
N VAL A 27 32.28 29.85 -4.33
CA VAL A 27 31.97 28.41 -4.60
C VAL A 27 31.89 27.66 -3.26
N GLN A 28 30.99 28.09 -2.38
CA GLN A 28 30.60 27.28 -1.21
C GLN A 28 29.20 27.67 -0.68
N ALA A 29 28.19 27.57 -1.51
CA ALA A 29 26.83 27.69 -1.02
C ALA A 29 25.85 26.94 -1.93
N GLN A 30 26.10 25.64 -2.17
CA GLN A 30 25.07 24.80 -2.79
C GLN A 30 25.21 23.32 -2.40
N GLU A 31 25.34 23.08 -1.08
CA GLU A 31 25.17 21.75 -0.52
C GLU A 31 24.47 21.86 0.84
N LYS A 32 23.20 22.22 0.81
CA LYS A 32 22.30 21.98 1.96
C LYS A 32 20.86 22.07 1.50
N ASN A 33 20.41 21.03 0.85
CA ASN A 33 19.02 20.56 0.90
C ASN A 33 18.95 19.13 0.33
N ALA A 34 19.80 18.25 0.80
CA ALA A 34 19.42 16.85 0.90
C ALA A 34 18.36 16.81 2.00
N GLY A 35 17.13 17.15 1.65
CA GLY A 35 16.00 16.95 2.52
C GLY A 35 16.08 15.51 3.02
N ASN A 36 15.91 15.34 4.32
CA ASN A 36 15.78 14.05 4.99
C ASN A 36 14.48 13.38 4.49
N THR A 37 14.45 13.02 3.22
CA THR A 37 13.38 12.22 2.62
C THR A 37 13.58 10.84 3.19
N LYS A 38 12.75 10.50 4.19
CA LYS A 38 12.57 9.12 4.65
C LYS A 38 12.49 8.24 3.39
N PRO A 39 13.33 7.20 3.27
CA PRO A 39 13.32 6.37 2.08
C PRO A 39 11.90 5.85 1.85
N LEU A 40 11.42 5.98 0.61
CA LEU A 40 10.12 5.47 0.22
C LEU A 40 10.13 3.95 0.36
N MET A 41 9.12 3.39 1.03
CA MET A 41 8.93 1.95 1.13
C MET A 41 8.41 1.41 -0.21
N ARG A 42 9.27 0.74 -0.97
CA ARG A 42 8.91 0.16 -2.26
C ARG A 42 8.03 -1.06 -2.08
N THR A 43 6.82 -0.98 -2.59
CA THR A 43 5.75 -1.95 -2.35
C THR A 43 5.32 -2.62 -3.66
N ALA A 44 5.37 -3.95 -3.69
CA ALA A 44 4.77 -4.76 -4.74
C ALA A 44 3.40 -5.28 -4.27
N VAL A 45 2.35 -5.05 -5.05
CA VAL A 45 1.01 -5.58 -4.78
C VAL A 45 0.77 -6.76 -5.71
N ILE A 46 0.69 -7.97 -5.16
CA ILE A 46 0.29 -9.17 -5.89
C ILE A 46 -1.23 -9.20 -5.98
N SER A 47 -1.76 -9.56 -7.15
CA SER A 47 -3.21 -9.61 -7.38
C SER A 47 -3.93 -10.42 -6.31
N PHE A 48 -4.98 -9.81 -5.78
CA PHE A 48 -5.81 -10.40 -4.76
C PHE A 48 -6.54 -11.65 -5.28
N GLN A 49 -6.79 -12.59 -4.40
CA GLN A 49 -7.33 -13.89 -4.77
C GLN A 49 -8.61 -14.21 -4.01
N PRO A 50 -9.63 -14.74 -4.70
CA PRO A 50 -10.79 -15.30 -4.01
C PRO A 50 -10.39 -16.64 -3.36
N LEU A 51 -10.78 -16.85 -2.09
CA LEU A 51 -10.59 -18.12 -1.38
C LEU A 51 -11.94 -18.73 -1.03
N THR A 52 -12.26 -19.84 -1.71
CA THR A 52 -13.47 -20.64 -1.48
C THR A 52 -13.10 -22.03 -1.03
N SER A 53 -13.97 -22.66 -0.23
CA SER A 53 -13.86 -24.10 0.06
C SER A 53 -14.19 -24.90 -1.21
N GLY A 54 -13.23 -25.68 -1.68
CA GLY A 54 -13.30 -26.39 -2.98
C GLY A 54 -14.39 -27.48 -3.09
N ASP A 55 -14.90 -28.04 -2.00
CA ASP A 55 -15.66 -29.29 -2.03
C ASP A 55 -16.98 -29.30 -1.26
N GLY A 56 -17.64 -28.17 -1.05
CA GLY A 56 -19.05 -28.17 -0.55
C GLY A 56 -19.33 -28.79 0.82
N GLN A 57 -18.33 -29.33 1.52
CA GLN A 57 -18.49 -30.00 2.83
C GLN A 57 -17.99 -29.16 4.01
N GLY A 58 -17.94 -27.86 3.89
CA GLY A 58 -17.60 -26.95 4.98
C GLY A 58 -17.22 -25.60 4.43
N ASN A 59 -17.73 -24.55 5.06
CA ASN A 59 -17.42 -23.17 4.65
C ASN A 59 -16.05 -22.68 5.16
N THR A 60 -15.22 -23.57 5.71
CA THR A 60 -13.92 -23.20 6.30
C THR A 60 -12.81 -23.29 5.26
N VAL A 61 -12.07 -22.20 5.10
CA VAL A 61 -10.85 -22.11 4.28
C VAL A 61 -9.70 -21.67 5.16
N ILE A 62 -8.50 -22.17 4.87
CA ILE A 62 -7.28 -21.81 5.60
C ILE A 62 -6.55 -20.74 4.83
N CYS A 63 -6.20 -19.63 5.50
CA CYS A 63 -5.36 -18.60 4.91
C CYS A 63 -3.98 -19.19 4.57
N PRO A 64 -3.53 -19.12 3.31
CA PRO A 64 -2.27 -19.73 2.90
C PRO A 64 -1.01 -19.02 3.46
N ILE A 65 -1.19 -17.84 4.07
CA ILE A 65 -0.09 -17.05 4.64
C ILE A 65 0.00 -17.22 6.14
N CYS A 66 -1.10 -17.02 6.89
CA CYS A 66 -1.08 -17.05 8.35
C CYS A 66 -1.56 -18.38 8.94
N GLY A 67 -2.10 -19.29 8.12
CA GLY A 67 -2.59 -20.62 8.57
C GLY A 67 -3.90 -20.56 9.36
N ILE A 68 -4.54 -19.42 9.50
CA ILE A 68 -5.80 -19.28 10.26
C ILE A 68 -6.97 -19.76 9.40
N GLY A 69 -7.85 -20.54 10.01
CA GLY A 69 -9.09 -21.00 9.38
C GLY A 69 -10.20 -19.94 9.49
N TYR A 70 -10.88 -19.67 8.37
CA TYR A 70 -11.96 -18.71 8.29
C TYR A 70 -13.21 -19.32 7.65
N SER A 71 -14.39 -18.86 8.06
CA SER A 71 -15.62 -19.19 7.37
C SER A 71 -15.73 -18.38 6.07
N SER A 72 -15.66 -19.05 4.94
CA SER A 72 -15.89 -18.43 3.62
C SER A 72 -17.37 -18.40 3.27
N GLY A 73 -17.71 -17.63 2.23
CA GLY A 73 -19.06 -17.54 1.70
C GLY A 73 -19.08 -17.32 0.19
N LYS A 74 -20.22 -16.94 -0.35
CA LYS A 74 -20.36 -16.62 -1.76
C LYS A 74 -19.44 -15.44 -2.11
N ILE A 75 -18.71 -15.54 -3.22
CA ILE A 75 -17.84 -14.49 -3.74
C ILE A 75 -18.34 -14.11 -5.13
N LEU A 76 -18.67 -12.85 -5.32
CA LEU A 76 -19.01 -12.30 -6.63
C LEU A 76 -17.75 -12.31 -7.50
N LYS A 77 -17.86 -12.87 -8.71
CA LYS A 77 -16.73 -12.93 -9.65
C LYS A 77 -16.17 -11.53 -9.93
N GLY A 78 -14.86 -11.36 -9.81
CA GLY A 78 -14.17 -10.09 -10.03
C GLY A 78 -14.17 -9.16 -8.82
N SER A 79 -14.78 -9.57 -7.69
CA SER A 79 -14.78 -8.77 -6.47
C SER A 79 -13.39 -8.62 -5.84
N GLU A 80 -12.50 -9.58 -6.07
CA GLU A 80 -11.10 -9.50 -5.69
C GLU A 80 -10.41 -8.27 -6.29
N ASN A 81 -10.72 -7.96 -7.57
CA ASN A 81 -10.19 -6.77 -8.23
C ASN A 81 -10.76 -5.46 -7.66
N ILE A 82 -12.02 -5.49 -7.17
CA ILE A 82 -12.65 -4.35 -6.50
C ILE A 82 -11.91 -4.06 -5.18
N VAL A 83 -11.67 -5.11 -4.38
CA VAL A 83 -10.97 -4.98 -3.09
C VAL A 83 -9.53 -4.52 -3.30
N GLU A 84 -8.82 -5.10 -4.29
CA GLU A 84 -7.46 -4.72 -4.68
C GLU A 84 -7.39 -3.26 -5.12
N GLY A 85 -8.31 -2.82 -5.99
CA GLY A 85 -8.35 -1.44 -6.48
C GLY A 85 -8.52 -0.44 -5.34
N ILE A 86 -9.45 -0.68 -4.40
CA ILE A 86 -9.65 0.17 -3.24
C ILE A 86 -8.38 0.19 -2.34
N PHE A 87 -7.70 -0.94 -2.20
CA PHE A 87 -6.44 -1.02 -1.44
C PHE A 87 -5.33 -0.20 -2.12
N ILE A 88 -5.17 -0.33 -3.43
CA ILE A 88 -4.18 0.44 -4.21
C ILE A 88 -4.47 1.94 -4.13
N ASP A 89 -5.74 2.35 -4.26
CA ASP A 89 -6.14 3.75 -4.11
C ASP A 89 -5.73 4.30 -2.74
N LYS A 90 -5.92 3.51 -1.67
CA LYS A 90 -5.48 3.87 -0.32
C LYS A 90 -3.96 3.97 -0.18
N LEU A 91 -3.21 3.09 -0.82
CA LEU A 91 -1.74 3.17 -0.81
C LEU A 91 -1.23 4.43 -1.51
N HIS A 92 -1.90 4.88 -2.58
CA HIS A 92 -1.56 6.13 -3.27
C HIS A 92 -1.79 7.39 -2.42
N GLU A 93 -2.69 7.33 -1.43
CA GLU A 93 -2.91 8.42 -0.48
C GLU A 93 -1.76 8.55 0.54
N LEU A 94 -0.94 7.51 0.72
CA LEU A 94 0.12 7.47 1.74
C LEU A 94 1.41 8.14 1.24
N LYS A 95 1.89 9.10 2.02
CA LYS A 95 3.23 9.66 1.82
C LYS A 95 4.28 8.65 2.31
N GLY A 96 5.28 8.36 1.49
CA GLY A 96 6.37 7.46 1.88
C GLY A 96 6.25 6.04 1.35
N MET A 97 5.28 5.76 0.47
CA MET A 97 5.19 4.51 -0.28
C MET A 97 5.41 4.75 -1.77
N GLU A 98 6.16 3.87 -2.40
CA GLU A 98 6.36 3.79 -3.84
C GLU A 98 5.77 2.48 -4.35
N LEU A 99 4.72 2.54 -5.16
CA LEU A 99 4.12 1.36 -5.74
C LEU A 99 4.86 0.94 -7.00
N ILE A 100 5.22 -0.33 -7.08
CA ILE A 100 5.77 -0.93 -8.29
C ILE A 100 4.60 -1.18 -9.26
N PRO A 101 4.75 -0.85 -10.56
CA PRO A 101 3.70 -1.06 -11.56
C PRO A 101 3.16 -2.49 -11.53
N SER A 102 1.84 -2.63 -11.52
CA SER A 102 1.15 -3.92 -11.30
C SER A 102 1.41 -4.93 -12.42
N ASP A 103 1.54 -4.49 -13.66
CA ASP A 103 1.92 -5.33 -14.80
C ASP A 103 3.28 -6.02 -14.55
N LYS A 104 4.29 -5.24 -14.14
CA LYS A 104 5.61 -5.76 -13.79
C LYS A 104 5.56 -6.75 -12.63
N VAL A 105 4.78 -6.44 -11.59
CA VAL A 105 4.61 -7.35 -10.44
C VAL A 105 4.00 -8.68 -10.88
N GLN A 106 2.94 -8.63 -11.70
CA GLN A 106 2.25 -9.83 -12.16
C GLN A 106 3.12 -10.71 -13.05
N ASP A 107 3.92 -10.11 -13.94
CA ASP A 107 4.81 -10.86 -14.81
C ASP A 107 5.90 -11.59 -14.02
N VAL A 108 6.57 -10.89 -13.09
CA VAL A 108 7.58 -11.48 -12.21
C VAL A 108 6.96 -12.55 -11.31
N TYR A 109 5.78 -12.29 -10.74
CA TYR A 109 5.08 -13.26 -9.90
C TYR A 109 4.74 -14.55 -10.66
N LYS A 110 4.21 -14.47 -11.89
CA LYS A 110 3.88 -15.63 -12.71
C LYS A 110 5.10 -16.52 -12.98
N ILE A 111 6.23 -15.89 -13.34
CA ILE A 111 7.47 -16.63 -13.62
C ILE A 111 7.93 -17.35 -12.34
N ILE A 112 8.11 -16.63 -11.24
CA ILE A 112 8.64 -17.19 -9.99
C ILE A 112 7.69 -18.23 -9.40
N ALA A 113 6.37 -18.00 -9.44
CA ALA A 113 5.39 -18.94 -8.93
C ALA A 113 5.39 -20.25 -9.72
N SER A 114 5.57 -20.20 -11.06
CA SER A 114 5.66 -21.39 -11.91
C SER A 114 6.89 -22.24 -11.60
N GLU A 115 8.01 -21.60 -11.28
CA GLU A 115 9.27 -22.26 -10.92
C GLU A 115 9.30 -22.79 -9.48
N SER A 116 8.46 -22.23 -8.62
CA SER A 116 8.46 -22.47 -7.16
C SER A 116 7.19 -23.18 -6.66
N MET A 117 6.51 -23.97 -7.48
CA MET A 117 5.21 -24.59 -7.15
C MET A 117 5.21 -25.48 -5.88
N LYS A 118 6.36 -25.97 -5.46
CA LYS A 118 6.49 -26.80 -4.24
C LYS A 118 6.95 -26.02 -3.01
N GLU A 119 7.20 -24.75 -3.15
CA GLU A 119 7.69 -23.90 -2.07
C GLU A 119 6.54 -23.26 -1.29
N PRO A 120 6.74 -22.96 0.00
CA PRO A 120 5.80 -22.11 0.74
C PRO A 120 5.64 -20.75 0.05
N LEU A 121 4.40 -20.22 -0.02
CA LEU A 121 4.09 -18.96 -0.69
C LEU A 121 4.93 -17.78 -0.17
N VAL A 122 5.25 -17.77 1.13
CA VAL A 122 6.13 -16.75 1.71
C VAL A 122 7.50 -16.69 1.02
N ASN A 123 8.05 -17.85 0.65
CA ASN A 123 9.34 -17.91 -0.07
C ASN A 123 9.18 -17.38 -1.51
N VAL A 124 8.05 -17.69 -2.16
CA VAL A 124 7.72 -17.13 -3.48
C VAL A 124 7.66 -15.59 -3.39
N PHE A 125 6.99 -15.04 -2.39
CA PHE A 125 6.88 -13.58 -2.20
C PHE A 125 8.23 -12.92 -1.90
N LYS A 126 9.11 -13.58 -1.14
CA LYS A 126 10.49 -13.10 -0.93
C LYS A 126 11.27 -13.03 -2.24
N LYS A 127 11.16 -14.06 -3.08
CA LYS A 127 11.82 -14.06 -4.40
C LYS A 127 11.29 -12.96 -5.30
N VAL A 128 9.96 -12.79 -5.36
CA VAL A 128 9.30 -11.72 -6.12
C VAL A 128 9.77 -10.36 -5.63
N GLY A 129 9.76 -10.13 -4.32
CA GLY A 129 10.22 -8.88 -3.74
C GLY A 129 11.69 -8.59 -4.07
N LYS A 130 12.56 -9.60 -3.96
CA LYS A 130 13.97 -9.47 -4.30
C LYS A 130 14.18 -9.12 -5.77
N GLU A 131 13.48 -9.78 -6.69
CA GLU A 131 13.57 -9.55 -8.14
C GLU A 131 13.10 -8.14 -8.51
N LEU A 132 12.05 -7.67 -7.86
CA LEU A 132 11.49 -6.33 -8.08
C LEU A 132 12.26 -5.22 -7.33
N GLY A 133 13.16 -5.57 -6.40
CA GLY A 133 13.76 -4.64 -5.46
C GLY A 133 12.70 -3.98 -4.57
N ALA A 134 11.66 -4.72 -4.18
CA ALA A 134 10.63 -4.28 -3.25
C ALA A 134 11.05 -4.52 -1.80
N ASP A 135 10.73 -3.59 -0.91
CA ASP A 135 10.93 -3.77 0.54
C ASP A 135 9.85 -4.66 1.14
N VAL A 136 8.64 -4.53 0.60
CA VAL A 136 7.46 -5.27 1.05
C VAL A 136 6.62 -5.77 -0.13
N VAL A 137 5.96 -6.91 0.11
CA VAL A 137 4.94 -7.46 -0.77
C VAL A 137 3.61 -7.45 -0.05
N ALA A 138 2.60 -6.84 -0.68
CA ALA A 138 1.21 -6.89 -0.25
C ALA A 138 0.48 -8.00 -1.00
N VAL A 139 -0.31 -8.80 -0.27
CA VAL A 139 -1.19 -9.83 -0.84
C VAL A 139 -2.51 -9.86 -0.10
N GLY A 140 -3.60 -9.99 -0.83
CA GLY A 140 -4.95 -9.99 -0.26
C GLY A 140 -5.76 -11.23 -0.66
N TYR A 141 -6.66 -11.61 0.24
CA TYR A 141 -7.61 -12.69 0.03
C TYR A 141 -9.03 -12.24 0.31
N VAL A 142 -9.95 -12.62 -0.56
CA VAL A 142 -11.38 -12.36 -0.39
C VAL A 142 -12.06 -13.69 -0.05
N TYR A 143 -12.74 -13.73 1.10
CA TYR A 143 -13.40 -14.93 1.61
C TYR A 143 -14.92 -14.87 1.41
N ARG A 144 -15.49 -13.68 1.31
CA ARG A 144 -16.92 -13.44 1.07
C ARG A 144 -17.12 -12.07 0.42
N TYR A 145 -17.92 -12.03 -0.62
CA TYR A 145 -18.34 -10.78 -1.23
C TYR A 145 -19.75 -10.97 -1.81
N ILE A 146 -20.73 -10.51 -1.05
CA ILE A 146 -22.16 -10.63 -1.38
C ILE A 146 -22.70 -9.23 -1.52
N GLU A 147 -23.27 -8.93 -2.69
CA GLU A 147 -23.96 -7.67 -2.92
C GLU A 147 -25.31 -7.69 -2.21
N ARG A 148 -25.79 -6.54 -1.77
CA ARG A 148 -27.15 -6.42 -1.24
C ARG A 148 -28.19 -6.75 -2.31
N GLU A 149 -29.25 -7.39 -1.90
CA GLU A 149 -30.42 -7.63 -2.73
C GLU A 149 -31.57 -6.75 -2.25
N GLY A 150 -32.21 -6.00 -3.19
CA GLY A 150 -33.27 -5.04 -2.86
C GLY A 150 -32.86 -3.59 -3.05
N TYR A 151 -33.64 -2.68 -2.44
CA TYR A 151 -33.50 -1.24 -2.63
C TYR A 151 -32.68 -0.58 -1.51
N LYS A 152 -32.29 0.67 -1.74
CA LYS A 152 -31.48 1.46 -0.80
C LYS A 152 -32.07 1.53 0.63
N TYR A 153 -33.38 1.50 0.76
CA TYR A 153 -34.10 1.63 2.06
C TYR A 153 -34.79 0.33 2.49
N SER A 154 -34.81 -0.71 1.66
CA SER A 154 -35.44 -1.99 1.96
C SER A 154 -34.68 -3.10 1.26
N VAL A 155 -33.98 -3.93 2.02
CA VAL A 155 -33.22 -5.06 1.48
C VAL A 155 -33.84 -6.38 1.92
N GLU A 156 -33.77 -7.36 1.05
CA GLU A 156 -34.06 -8.76 1.34
C GLU A 156 -32.82 -9.45 1.93
N HIS A 157 -31.66 -9.16 1.31
CA HIS A 157 -30.37 -9.64 1.78
C HIS A 157 -29.36 -8.48 1.85
N PRO A 158 -28.75 -8.25 3.02
CA PRO A 158 -27.74 -7.19 3.17
C PRO A 158 -26.42 -7.55 2.51
N ALA A 159 -25.63 -6.51 2.18
CA ALA A 159 -24.26 -6.70 1.74
C ALA A 159 -23.40 -7.37 2.82
N SER A 160 -22.52 -8.25 2.38
CA SER A 160 -21.60 -8.96 3.27
C SER A 160 -20.23 -9.09 2.62
N VAL A 161 -19.19 -8.63 3.34
CA VAL A 161 -17.82 -8.61 2.84
C VAL A 161 -16.87 -9.17 3.89
N PHE A 162 -15.96 -10.04 3.43
CA PHE A 162 -14.84 -10.51 4.24
C PHE A 162 -13.59 -10.57 3.37
N PHE A 163 -12.58 -9.82 3.77
CA PHE A 163 -11.24 -9.83 3.15
C PHE A 163 -10.14 -9.71 4.19
N GLU A 164 -8.95 -10.18 3.82
CA GLU A 164 -7.74 -10.11 4.61
C GLU A 164 -6.57 -9.68 3.72
N ILE A 165 -5.70 -8.82 4.24
CA ILE A 165 -4.52 -8.31 3.53
C ILE A 165 -3.31 -8.50 4.42
N HIS A 166 -2.22 -9.01 3.84
CA HIS A 166 -0.94 -9.18 4.50
C HIS A 166 0.12 -8.31 3.85
N LEU A 167 0.94 -7.67 4.67
CA LEU A 167 2.14 -6.97 4.24
C LEU A 167 3.36 -7.80 4.72
N ILE A 168 4.16 -8.27 3.78
CA ILE A 168 5.24 -9.23 4.02
C ILE A 168 6.57 -8.55 3.73
N ASN A 169 7.47 -8.58 4.69
CA ASN A 169 8.85 -8.12 4.51
C ASN A 169 9.59 -9.07 3.57
N THR A 170 10.25 -8.52 2.54
CA THR A 170 10.90 -9.32 1.50
C THR A 170 12.24 -9.92 1.92
N ILE A 171 12.88 -9.38 2.97
CA ILE A 171 14.17 -9.85 3.46
C ILE A 171 14.00 -11.17 4.24
N ASP A 172 13.10 -11.17 5.24
CA ASP A 172 12.94 -12.29 6.16
C ASP A 172 11.62 -13.06 6.01
N GLY A 173 10.66 -12.52 5.26
CA GLY A 173 9.35 -13.13 5.01
C GLY A 173 8.36 -12.97 6.18
N ARG A 174 8.66 -12.15 7.18
CA ARG A 174 7.73 -11.90 8.28
C ARG A 174 6.54 -11.07 7.82
N ILE A 175 5.38 -11.40 8.36
CA ILE A 175 4.19 -10.55 8.23
C ILE A 175 4.42 -9.34 9.14
N ILE A 176 4.58 -8.15 8.55
CA ILE A 176 4.78 -6.90 9.29
C ILE A 176 3.49 -6.16 9.58
N TRP A 177 2.44 -6.49 8.83
CA TRP A 177 1.09 -5.99 9.08
C TRP A 177 0.06 -6.95 8.51
N LYS A 178 -1.07 -7.01 9.18
CA LYS A 178 -2.24 -7.79 8.78
C LYS A 178 -3.48 -6.96 9.04
N GLY A 179 -4.22 -6.66 7.99
CA GLY A 179 -5.55 -6.07 8.06
C GLY A 179 -6.60 -7.09 7.68
N PHE A 180 -7.65 -7.20 8.46
CA PHE A 180 -8.80 -8.01 8.09
C PHE A 180 -10.11 -7.28 8.41
N PHE A 181 -11.11 -7.52 7.58
CA PHE A 181 -12.44 -6.97 7.76
C PHE A 181 -13.48 -8.02 7.41
N ASP A 182 -14.29 -8.37 8.39
CA ASP A 182 -15.39 -9.32 8.25
C ASP A 182 -16.68 -8.66 8.77
N ARG A 183 -17.59 -8.34 7.87
CA ARG A 183 -18.85 -7.72 8.22
C ARG A 183 -19.97 -8.06 7.25
N THR A 184 -21.13 -8.37 7.83
CA THR A 184 -22.44 -8.33 7.17
C THR A 184 -23.18 -7.12 7.72
N GLN A 185 -23.72 -6.26 6.86
CA GLN A 185 -24.50 -5.12 7.32
C GLN A 185 -25.76 -5.61 8.01
N LYS A 186 -26.01 -5.14 9.23
CA LYS A 186 -27.22 -5.46 10.00
C LYS A 186 -28.22 -4.33 9.95
N SER A 187 -29.49 -4.65 10.15
CA SER A 187 -30.53 -3.64 10.29
C SER A 187 -30.38 -2.89 11.61
N LEU A 188 -30.95 -1.67 11.68
CA LEU A 188 -30.99 -0.89 12.92
C LEU A 188 -31.68 -1.63 14.08
N MET A 189 -32.61 -2.54 13.75
CA MET A 189 -33.35 -3.31 14.76
C MET A 189 -32.53 -4.46 15.34
N GLU A 190 -31.48 -4.90 14.63
CA GLU A 190 -30.63 -6.02 15.06
C GLU A 190 -29.39 -5.55 15.82
N ASP A 191 -28.97 -4.30 15.63
CA ASP A 191 -27.75 -3.80 16.27
C ASP A 191 -27.89 -2.32 16.68
N VAL A 192 -28.53 -2.12 17.85
CA VAL A 192 -28.75 -0.79 18.45
C VAL A 192 -27.43 -0.06 18.73
N PHE A 193 -26.31 -0.78 18.88
CA PHE A 193 -24.98 -0.19 19.12
C PHE A 193 -24.33 0.35 17.83
N GLN A 194 -24.82 0.00 16.65
CA GLN A 194 -24.33 0.52 15.36
C GLN A 194 -25.15 1.68 14.79
N ILE A 195 -26.09 2.21 15.57
CA ILE A 195 -26.95 3.36 15.19
C ILE A 195 -26.11 4.51 14.65
N SER A 196 -24.98 4.83 15.29
CA SER A 196 -24.10 5.92 14.85
C SER A 196 -23.45 5.68 13.47
N SER A 197 -23.10 4.44 13.15
CA SER A 197 -22.49 4.10 11.85
C SER A 197 -23.53 4.04 10.73
N PHE A 198 -24.76 3.60 11.05
CA PHE A 198 -25.86 3.60 10.11
C PHE A 198 -26.30 5.04 9.75
N PHE A 199 -26.40 5.93 10.74
CA PHE A 199 -26.74 7.34 10.50
C PHE A 199 -25.60 8.11 9.79
N LYS A 200 -24.33 7.78 10.04
CA LYS A 200 -23.19 8.30 9.24
C LYS A 200 -23.29 7.89 7.77
N GLY A 201 -23.86 6.75 7.45
CA GLY A 201 -24.20 6.29 6.11
C GLY A 201 -25.52 6.84 5.55
N GLY A 202 -26.18 7.78 6.24
CA GLY A 202 -27.46 8.37 5.81
C GLY A 202 -28.66 7.45 5.98
N GLY A 203 -28.62 6.46 6.89
CA GLY A 203 -29.72 5.55 7.16
C GLY A 203 -30.07 4.61 6.02
N THR A 204 -29.09 4.28 5.17
CA THR A 204 -29.29 3.50 3.95
C THR A 204 -28.49 2.20 3.96
N TRP A 205 -28.98 1.21 3.26
CA TRP A 205 -28.25 -0.02 3.05
C TRP A 205 -27.10 0.18 2.06
N MET A 206 -25.90 -0.14 2.52
CA MET A 206 -24.68 -0.02 1.69
C MET A 206 -24.61 -1.12 0.63
N THR A 207 -23.97 -0.81 -0.49
CA THR A 207 -23.49 -1.82 -1.45
C THR A 207 -22.28 -2.56 -0.86
N ALA A 208 -21.93 -3.72 -1.42
CA ALA A 208 -20.72 -4.43 -1.02
C ALA A 208 -19.45 -3.58 -1.24
N ARG A 209 -19.40 -2.77 -2.31
CA ARG A 209 -18.31 -1.82 -2.55
C ARG A 209 -18.19 -0.78 -1.44
N GLN A 210 -19.29 -0.13 -1.06
CA GLN A 210 -19.30 0.85 0.03
C GLN A 210 -18.87 0.23 1.37
N LEU A 211 -19.33 -1.02 1.63
CA LEU A 211 -18.92 -1.77 2.81
C LEU A 211 -17.42 -2.11 2.79
N THR A 212 -16.86 -2.42 1.60
CA THR A 212 -15.43 -2.63 1.40
C THR A 212 -14.63 -1.35 1.66
N GLU A 213 -15.07 -0.21 1.14
CA GLU A 213 -14.45 1.10 1.37
C GLU A 213 -14.43 1.45 2.87
N GLN A 214 -15.54 1.20 3.58
CA GLN A 214 -15.60 1.36 5.03
C GLN A 214 -14.60 0.44 5.75
N GLY A 215 -14.55 -0.83 5.34
CA GLY A 215 -13.62 -1.81 5.89
C GLY A 215 -12.17 -1.45 5.63
N MET A 216 -11.86 -0.98 4.43
CA MET A 216 -10.53 -0.54 4.06
C MET A 216 -10.07 0.65 4.91
N ASN A 217 -10.93 1.66 5.07
CA ASN A 217 -10.63 2.79 5.97
C ASN A 217 -10.35 2.31 7.40
N LYS A 218 -11.11 1.33 7.88
CA LYS A 218 -10.93 0.79 9.24
C LYS A 218 -9.60 0.05 9.42
N ILE A 219 -9.21 -0.80 8.47
CA ILE A 219 -7.93 -1.52 8.59
C ILE A 219 -6.73 -0.60 8.40
N PHE A 220 -6.86 0.47 7.62
CA PHE A 220 -5.82 1.46 7.43
C PHE A 220 -5.53 2.31 8.68
N GLU A 221 -6.41 2.34 9.68
CA GLU A 221 -6.11 2.97 10.98
C GLU A 221 -4.88 2.36 11.66
N THR A 222 -4.50 1.11 11.33
CA THR A 222 -3.33 0.42 11.88
C THR A 222 -2.25 0.17 10.84
N PHE A 223 -2.43 0.70 9.62
CA PHE A 223 -1.48 0.46 8.53
C PHE A 223 -0.14 1.18 8.80
N PRO A 224 1.02 0.53 8.59
CA PRO A 224 2.32 1.15 8.80
C PRO A 224 2.55 2.31 7.80
N GLY A 225 2.89 3.48 8.32
CA GLY A 225 3.10 4.70 7.53
C GLY A 225 1.93 5.68 7.52
N VAL A 226 0.80 5.35 8.16
CA VAL A 226 -0.23 6.34 8.48
C VAL A 226 0.24 7.18 9.65
N GLU A 227 0.45 8.48 9.43
CA GLU A 227 0.72 9.44 10.51
C GLU A 227 -0.61 9.71 11.25
N HIS A 228 -0.63 9.45 12.55
CA HIS A 228 -1.78 9.71 13.44
C HIS A 228 -1.67 11.10 14.07
#